data_d376cce1395f8d48be66c017797357d4
#
_entry.id   d376cce1395f8d48be66c017797357d4
#
_cell.length_a   1.000
_cell.length_b   1.000
_cell.length_c   1.000
_cell.angle_alpha   90.00
_cell.angle_beta   90.00
_cell.angle_gamma   90.00
#
_symmetry.space_group_name_H-M   'P 1'
#
loop_
_entity.id
_entity.type
_entity.pdbx_description
1 polymer ?
#
loop_
_entity_poly.entity_id
_entity_poly.type
_entity_poly.pdbx_seq_one_letter_code
_entity_poly.pdbx_strand_id
1 'polypeptide(L)'
;MINIPGQLAIRTINGRNGEFNVGKLSTSIGEFVIKDALLDQHIEGKYRGDFAITEIRPSYYTTGGRLVVEIRAKLDSMTLDDVDNLSDEEAERLSGNEVDPLD
;
A
#
# COMPACT_ATOMS: atom_id res chain seq x y z
N MET A 1 12.75 9.93 -11.16
CA MET A 1 11.36 9.48 -11.07
C MET A 1 11.13 8.31 -12.00
N ILE A 2 10.46 7.28 -11.51
CA ILE A 2 10.17 6.10 -12.30
C ILE A 2 8.68 6.05 -12.61
N ASN A 3 8.33 5.95 -13.89
CA ASN A 3 6.93 5.76 -14.30
C ASN A 3 6.78 4.29 -14.69
N ILE A 4 5.92 3.57 -13.99
CA ILE A 4 5.81 2.13 -14.20
C ILE A 4 4.35 1.69 -14.07
N PRO A 5 3.89 0.79 -14.95
CA PRO A 5 2.57 0.21 -14.81
C PRO A 5 2.56 -0.80 -13.67
N GLY A 6 1.41 -0.95 -13.05
CA GLY A 6 1.29 -1.88 -11.95
C GLY A 6 -0.14 -2.05 -11.48
N GLN A 7 -0.27 -2.79 -10.38
CA GLN A 7 -1.53 -3.03 -9.72
C GLN A 7 -1.41 -2.58 -8.26
N LEU A 8 -2.34 -1.73 -7.83
CA LEU A 8 -2.36 -1.20 -6.47
C LEU A 8 -3.56 -1.78 -5.73
N ALA A 9 -3.30 -2.46 -4.63
CA ALA A 9 -4.35 -2.94 -3.74
C ALA A 9 -4.42 -1.99 -2.56
N ILE A 10 -5.60 -1.43 -2.31
CA ILE A 10 -5.83 -0.49 -1.20
C ILE A 10 -6.71 -1.13 -0.15
N ARG A 11 -6.27 -1.09 1.08
CA ARG A 11 -7.01 -1.57 2.24
C ARG A 11 -7.15 -0.44 3.25
N THR A 12 -8.36 -0.23 3.75
CA THR A 12 -8.62 0.74 4.82
C THR A 12 -8.49 0.04 6.16
N ILE A 13 -7.66 0.59 7.02
CA ILE A 13 -7.37 0.03 8.34
C ILE A 13 -7.86 1.00 9.40
N ASN A 14 -8.47 0.46 10.45
CA ASN A 14 -8.87 1.24 11.61
C ASN A 14 -7.72 1.32 12.59
N GLY A 15 -7.12 2.48 12.68
CA GLY A 15 -6.04 2.72 13.63
C GLY A 15 -6.52 3.47 14.86
N ARG A 16 -5.59 3.73 15.74
CA ARG A 16 -5.87 4.42 17.01
C ARG A 16 -6.43 5.83 16.79
N ASN A 17 -5.95 6.50 15.75
CA ASN A 17 -6.32 7.88 15.46
C ASN A 17 -7.35 7.98 14.33
N GLY A 18 -8.00 6.88 13.98
CA GLY A 18 -8.99 6.85 12.93
C GLY A 18 -8.59 5.92 11.78
N GLU A 19 -9.36 5.99 10.72
CA GLU A 19 -9.12 5.15 9.55
C GLU A 19 -8.00 5.72 8.69
N PHE A 20 -7.21 4.83 8.10
CA PHE A 20 -6.20 5.21 7.13
C PHE A 20 -6.07 4.13 6.08
N ASN A 21 -5.60 4.51 4.90
CA ASN A 21 -5.41 3.59 3.80
C ASN A 21 -3.96 3.16 3.69
N VAL A 22 -3.77 1.88 3.44
CA VAL A 22 -2.46 1.34 3.07
C VAL A 22 -2.60 0.67 1.72
N GLY A 23 -1.53 0.69 0.95
CA GLY A 23 -1.54 0.10 -0.37
C GLY A 23 -0.37 -0.83 -0.57
N LYS A 24 -0.55 -1.78 -1.48
CA LYS A 24 0.52 -2.64 -1.95
C LYS A 24 0.57 -2.53 -3.46
N LEU A 25 1.67 -2.02 -3.96
CA LEU A 25 1.86 -1.83 -5.40
C LEU A 25 2.71 -2.96 -5.95
N SER A 26 2.13 -3.71 -6.88
CA SER A 26 2.82 -4.80 -7.55
C SER A 26 3.21 -4.35 -8.96
N THR A 27 4.49 -4.42 -9.26
CA THR A 27 5.04 -4.00 -10.54
C THR A 27 5.99 -5.05 -11.07
N SER A 28 6.48 -4.83 -12.29
CA SER A 28 7.47 -5.73 -12.89
C SER A 28 8.82 -5.70 -12.17
N ILE A 29 9.10 -4.67 -11.38
CA ILE A 29 10.36 -4.56 -10.65
C ILE A 29 10.22 -4.93 -9.17
N GLY A 30 9.04 -5.30 -8.73
CA GLY A 30 8.83 -5.75 -7.36
C GLY A 30 7.56 -5.22 -6.75
N GLU A 31 7.38 -5.53 -5.46
CA GLU A 31 6.24 -5.10 -4.69
C GLU A 31 6.66 -4.06 -3.67
N PHE A 32 5.84 -3.04 -3.50
CA PHE A 32 6.14 -1.93 -2.60
C PHE A 32 4.95 -1.60 -1.74
N VAL A 33 5.21 -1.22 -0.50
CA VAL A 33 4.16 -0.73 0.40
C VAL A 33 4.01 0.77 0.16
N ILE A 34 2.77 1.22 0.00
CA ILE A 34 2.45 2.62 -0.20
C ILE A 34 1.65 3.11 0.99
N LYS A 35 2.14 4.15 1.64
CA LYS A 35 1.45 4.78 2.77
C LYS A 35 1.34 6.28 2.57
N ASP A 36 1.00 6.69 1.36
CA ASP A 36 0.87 8.08 0.98
C ASP A 36 -0.56 8.59 1.15
N ALA A 37 -0.67 9.89 1.41
CA ALA A 37 -1.97 10.55 1.48
C ALA A 37 -2.74 10.48 0.16
N LEU A 38 -2.07 10.21 -0.95
CA LEU A 38 -2.73 9.98 -2.23
C LEU A 38 -3.78 8.88 -2.15
N LEU A 39 -3.58 7.90 -1.28
CA LEU A 39 -4.51 6.78 -1.14
C LEU A 39 -5.81 7.18 -0.46
N ASP A 40 -5.82 8.27 0.29
CA ASP A 40 -6.97 8.68 1.08
C ASP A 40 -8.17 9.10 0.23
N GLN A 41 -7.94 9.37 -1.04
CA GLN A 41 -8.97 9.74 -1.99
C GLN A 41 -9.67 8.54 -2.63
N HIS A 42 -9.22 7.35 -2.30
CA HIS A 42 -9.71 6.12 -2.93
C HIS A 42 -10.26 5.16 -1.90
N ILE A 43 -11.26 4.38 -2.32
CA ILE A 43 -11.83 3.34 -1.47
C ILE A 43 -11.03 2.04 -1.63
N GLU A 44 -11.28 1.09 -0.74
CA GLU A 44 -10.68 -0.23 -0.85
C GLU A 44 -10.95 -0.86 -2.22
N GLY A 45 -9.95 -1.52 -2.76
CA GLY A 45 -10.09 -2.22 -4.02
C GLY A 45 -8.73 -2.49 -4.65
N LYS A 46 -8.77 -3.09 -5.83
CA LYS A 46 -7.59 -3.30 -6.65
C LYS A 46 -7.69 -2.39 -7.86
N TYR A 47 -6.63 -1.64 -8.08
CA TYR A 47 -6.57 -0.65 -9.15
C TYR A 47 -5.40 -0.98 -10.05
N ARG A 48 -5.62 -0.90 -11.35
CA ARG A 48 -4.54 -0.97 -12.33
C ARG A 48 -4.28 0.41 -12.88
N GLY A 49 -3.02 0.69 -13.17
CA GLY A 49 -2.70 1.97 -13.76
C GLY A 49 -1.21 2.18 -13.89
N ASP A 50 -0.84 3.44 -13.99
CA ASP A 50 0.54 3.89 -14.09
C ASP A 50 0.90 4.71 -12.87
N PHE A 51 2.09 4.46 -12.36
CA PHE A 51 2.53 5.03 -11.09
C PHE A 51 3.86 5.75 -11.27
N ALA A 52 3.92 6.98 -10.77
CA ALA A 52 5.15 7.77 -10.77
C ALA A 52 5.80 7.66 -9.40
N ILE A 53 6.87 6.89 -9.33
CA ILE A 53 7.59 6.63 -8.08
C ILE A 53 8.76 7.59 -7.96
N THR A 54 8.83 8.32 -6.84
CA THR A 54 9.89 9.28 -6.59
C THR A 54 10.98 8.73 -5.67
N GLU A 55 10.63 7.77 -4.83
CA GLU A 55 11.58 7.25 -3.84
C GLU A 55 11.22 5.83 -3.49
N ILE A 56 12.22 4.99 -3.35
CA ILE A 56 12.07 3.61 -2.87
C ILE A 56 13.07 3.44 -1.74
N ARG A 57 12.60 2.98 -0.58
CA ARG A 57 13.49 2.75 0.55
C ARG A 57 12.94 1.69 1.49
N PRO A 58 13.82 0.99 2.22
CA PRO A 58 13.37 0.05 3.23
C PRO A 58 12.82 0.80 4.45
N SER A 59 11.88 0.18 5.11
CA SER A 59 11.34 0.64 6.37
C SER A 59 11.14 -0.57 7.26
N TYR A 60 11.21 -0.37 8.57
CA TYR A 60 11.01 -1.48 9.48
C TYR A 60 10.33 -1.02 10.76
N TYR A 61 9.65 -1.95 11.38
CA TYR A 61 9.00 -1.71 12.66
C TYR A 61 8.91 -3.03 13.43
N THR A 62 8.67 -2.92 14.73
CA THR A 62 8.54 -4.09 15.58
C THR A 62 7.09 -4.25 15.98
N THR A 63 6.56 -5.46 15.84
CA THR A 63 5.21 -5.78 16.27
C THR A 63 5.18 -7.22 16.80
N GLY A 64 4.49 -7.43 17.92
CA GLY A 64 4.41 -8.76 18.52
C GLY A 64 5.75 -9.38 18.83
N GLY A 65 6.75 -8.58 19.15
CA GLY A 65 8.10 -9.06 19.44
C GLY A 65 8.90 -9.45 18.20
N ARG A 66 8.39 -9.13 17.00
CA ARG A 66 9.06 -9.47 15.74
C ARG A 66 9.41 -8.21 14.97
N LEU A 67 10.54 -8.27 14.28
CA LEU A 67 10.95 -7.22 13.37
C LEU A 67 10.32 -7.48 12.00
N VAL A 68 9.60 -6.48 11.50
CA VAL A 68 9.00 -6.54 10.17
C VAL A 68 9.72 -5.54 9.28
N VAL A 69 10.18 -6.02 8.13
CA VAL A 69 10.87 -5.17 7.14
C VAL A 69 9.99 -5.08 5.90
N GLU A 70 9.81 -3.88 5.41
CA GLU A 70 9.02 -3.64 4.20
C GLU A 70 9.76 -2.66 3.29
N ILE A 71 9.51 -2.77 2.00
CA ILE A 71 10.06 -1.82 1.03
C ILE A 71 8.95 -0.85 0.69
N ARG A 72 9.15 0.41 1.01
CA ARG A 72 8.18 1.46 0.74
C ARG A 72 8.55 2.22 -0.52
N ALA A 73 7.52 2.63 -1.25
CA ALA A 73 7.68 3.53 -2.37
C ALA A 73 6.85 4.78 -2.11
N LYS A 74 7.39 5.91 -2.50
CA LYS A 74 6.67 7.18 -2.43
C LYS A 74 6.22 7.54 -3.83
N LEU A 75 4.94 7.86 -3.95
CA LEU A 75 4.35 8.21 -5.24
C LEU A 75 4.24 9.73 -5.39
N ASP A 76 4.61 10.21 -6.57
CA ASP A 76 4.34 11.60 -6.95
C ASP A 76 2.91 11.71 -7.47
N SER A 77 2.52 10.74 -8.29
CA SER A 77 1.18 10.71 -8.87
C SER A 77 0.85 9.30 -9.34
N MET A 78 -0.41 9.07 -9.62
CA MET A 78 -0.85 7.82 -10.21
C MET A 78 -2.04 8.07 -11.12
N THR A 79 -2.13 7.29 -12.19
CA THR A 79 -3.26 7.30 -13.11
C THR A 79 -3.89 5.91 -13.05
N LEU A 80 -5.13 5.84 -12.59
CA LEU A 80 -5.80 4.57 -12.40
C LEU A 80 -6.80 4.32 -13.53
N ASP A 81 -6.69 3.14 -14.15
CA ASP A 81 -7.50 2.80 -15.32
C ASP A 81 -8.66 1.88 -14.98
N ASP A 82 -8.49 1.05 -13.96
CA ASP A 82 -9.39 -0.05 -13.68
C ASP A 82 -9.48 -0.25 -12.18
N VAL A 83 -10.66 -0.67 -11.71
CA VAL A 83 -10.88 -0.94 -10.30
C VAL A 83 -11.59 -2.27 -10.13
N ASP A 84 -11.18 -3.04 -9.14
CA ASP A 84 -11.79 -4.31 -8.80
C ASP A 84 -11.85 -4.43 -7.27
N ASN A 85 -12.71 -5.30 -6.77
CA ASN A 85 -12.83 -5.50 -5.33
C ASN A 85 -11.71 -6.39 -4.82
N LEU A 86 -11.27 -6.12 -3.59
CA LEU A 86 -10.37 -7.04 -2.91
C LEU A 86 -11.11 -8.30 -2.55
N SER A 87 -10.48 -9.46 -2.74
CA SER A 87 -10.99 -10.70 -2.18
C SER A 87 -10.74 -10.68 -0.67
N ASP A 88 -11.49 -11.53 0.07
CA ASP A 88 -11.29 -11.62 1.51
C ASP A 88 -9.86 -12.00 1.87
N GLU A 89 -9.28 -12.89 1.10
CA GLU A 89 -7.90 -13.31 1.32
C GLU A 89 -6.91 -12.16 1.10
N GLU A 90 -7.11 -11.37 0.08
CA GLU A 90 -6.25 -10.23 -0.21
C GLU A 90 -6.36 -9.17 0.87
N ALA A 91 -7.58 -8.89 1.32
CA ALA A 91 -7.80 -7.92 2.39
C ALA A 91 -7.15 -8.38 3.69
N GLU A 92 -7.25 -9.66 4.00
CA GLU A 92 -6.66 -10.22 5.20
C GLU A 92 -5.13 -10.16 5.17
N ARG A 93 -4.52 -10.46 4.02
CA ARG A 93 -3.07 -10.36 3.88
C ARG A 93 -2.56 -8.95 4.08
N LEU A 94 -3.25 -7.96 3.54
CA LEU A 94 -2.87 -6.57 3.73
C LEU A 94 -3.01 -6.14 5.17
N SER A 95 -4.11 -6.54 5.82
CA SER A 95 -4.34 -6.20 7.23
C SER A 95 -3.35 -6.91 8.15
N GLY A 96 -3.03 -8.16 7.84
CA GLY A 96 -2.12 -8.95 8.64
C GLY A 96 -0.69 -8.42 8.63
N ASN A 97 -0.27 -7.82 7.53
CA ASN A 97 1.06 -7.24 7.40
C ASN A 97 1.15 -5.82 7.93
N GLU A 98 0.00 -5.18 8.09
CA GLU A 98 -0.08 -3.77 8.45
C GLU A 98 -0.75 -3.59 9.81
N VAL A 99 -0.28 -4.33 10.78
CA VAL A 99 -0.72 -4.09 12.15
C VAL A 99 -0.29 -2.68 12.53
N ASP A 100 -1.22 -1.91 13.08
CA ASP A 100 -0.93 -0.54 13.47
C ASP A 100 0.17 -0.57 14.55
N PRO A 101 1.34 -0.04 14.28
CA PRO A 101 2.44 -0.07 15.25
C PRO A 101 2.21 0.80 16.46
N LEU A 102 1.17 1.62 16.44
CA LEU A 102 0.80 2.47 17.57
C LEU A 102 -0.07 1.73 18.59
N ASP A 103 -0.57 0.59 18.22
CA ASP A 103 -1.41 -0.19 19.11
C ASP A 103 -0.61 -0.98 20.12
#